data_94054480936823624b2aadbff8dc5b93
#
_entry.id   94054480936823624b2aadbff8dc5b93
#
_cell.length_a   1.000
_cell.length_b   1.000
_cell.length_c   1.000
_cell.angle_alpha   90.00
_cell.angle_beta   90.00
_cell.angle_gamma   90.00
#
_symmetry.space_group_name_H-M   'P 1'
#
loop_
_entity.id
_entity.type
_entity.pdbx_description
1 polymer ?
#
loop_
_entity_poly.entity_id
_entity_poly.type
_entity_poly.pdbx_seq_one_letter_code
_entity_poly.pdbx_strand_id
1 'polypeptide(L)'
;VLASPEVLVVTTPEPTSLTDSYSLLKSLYRNPKFNREYTKISVLSNRVTSAAEGRGVYDKLNTVVGQFLEGEITYAGMIPRDSALEKAIRMQKPVSLQAPLSKSARAFEVVAAELLQGESSDAYRSFGLSRLFSGFWKQKNEGVE
;
A
#
# COMPACT_ATOMS: atom_id res chain seq x y z
N VAL A 1 9.39 -0.97 16.05
CA VAL A 1 9.47 -1.90 14.90
C VAL A 1 9.85 -3.30 15.37
N LEU A 2 10.95 -3.49 16.13
CA LEU A 2 11.43 -4.83 16.53
C LEU A 2 10.49 -5.62 17.46
N ALA A 3 9.57 -4.93 18.16
CA ALA A 3 8.61 -5.55 19.06
C ALA A 3 7.16 -5.53 18.49
N SER A 4 7.00 -5.09 17.25
CA SER A 4 5.68 -5.04 16.61
C SER A 4 5.41 -6.34 15.86
N PRO A 5 4.22 -6.93 16.01
CA PRO A 5 3.81 -8.10 15.24
C PRO A 5 3.57 -7.77 13.75
N GLU A 6 3.32 -6.51 13.44
CA GLU A 6 3.09 -6.05 12.07
C GLU A 6 3.81 -4.73 11.79
N VAL A 7 4.38 -4.62 10.59
CA VAL A 7 5.08 -3.44 10.08
C VAL A 7 4.50 -3.08 8.73
N LEU A 8 3.95 -1.88 8.60
CA LEU A 8 3.47 -1.33 7.33
C LEU A 8 4.54 -0.41 6.73
N VAL A 9 5.15 -0.83 5.63
CA VAL A 9 6.08 -0.02 4.86
C VAL A 9 5.32 0.74 3.79
N VAL A 10 5.33 2.07 3.88
CA VAL A 10 4.71 2.94 2.87
C VAL A 10 5.78 3.43 1.92
N THR A 11 5.61 3.14 0.63
CA THR A 11 6.57 3.52 -0.42
C THR A 11 5.84 4.13 -1.62
N THR A 12 6.58 4.81 -2.48
CA THR A 12 6.05 5.46 -3.69
C THR A 12 6.77 4.94 -4.94
N PRO A 13 6.27 5.23 -6.16
CA PRO A 13 6.93 4.80 -7.40
C PRO A 13 8.30 5.42 -7.63
N GLU A 14 8.64 6.50 -6.92
CA GLU A 14 9.91 7.19 -7.08
C GLU A 14 11.11 6.28 -6.72
N PRO A 15 12.18 6.24 -7.52
CA PRO A 15 13.34 5.39 -7.29
C PRO A 15 14.00 5.56 -5.92
N THR A 16 14.06 6.79 -5.41
CA THR A 16 14.59 7.11 -4.08
C THR A 16 13.77 6.45 -2.97
N SER A 17 12.43 6.52 -3.06
CA SER A 17 11.53 5.90 -2.08
C SER A 17 11.68 4.38 -2.05
N LEU A 18 11.84 3.75 -3.22
CA LEU A 18 12.10 2.30 -3.31
C LEU A 18 13.44 1.93 -2.68
N THR A 19 14.49 2.71 -2.94
CA THR A 19 15.82 2.50 -2.37
C THR A 19 15.81 2.65 -0.84
N ASP A 20 15.11 3.66 -0.33
CA ASP A 20 14.97 3.90 1.10
C ASP A 20 14.19 2.78 1.79
N SER A 21 13.08 2.34 1.16
CA SER A 21 12.29 1.21 1.64
C SER A 21 13.10 -0.08 1.70
N TYR A 22 13.89 -0.37 0.65
CA TYR A 22 14.80 -1.51 0.65
C TYR A 22 15.88 -1.40 1.74
N SER A 23 16.46 -0.23 1.92
CA SER A 23 17.49 0.03 2.95
C SER A 23 16.95 -0.16 4.35
N LEU A 24 15.72 0.29 4.60
CA LEU A 24 15.00 0.05 5.85
C LEU A 24 14.79 -1.45 6.10
N LEU A 25 14.26 -2.17 5.11
CA LEU A 25 14.04 -3.62 5.19
C LEU A 25 15.34 -4.37 5.41
N LYS A 26 16.40 -4.02 4.67
CA LYS A 26 17.73 -4.59 4.86
C LYS A 26 18.26 -4.40 6.28
N SER A 27 18.11 -3.21 6.84
CA SER A 27 18.50 -2.93 8.23
C SER A 27 17.68 -3.74 9.22
N LEU A 28 16.39 -3.92 8.97
CA LEU A 28 15.50 -4.72 9.80
C LEU A 28 15.88 -6.21 9.75
N TYR A 29 15.99 -6.79 8.57
CA TYR A 29 16.33 -8.21 8.38
C TYR A 29 17.73 -8.57 8.89
N ARG A 30 18.67 -7.64 8.92
CA ARG A 30 20.02 -7.83 9.47
C ARG A 30 20.13 -7.63 10.98
N ASN A 31 19.07 -7.12 11.59
CA ASN A 31 19.07 -6.91 13.04
C ASN A 31 18.89 -8.26 13.77
N PRO A 32 19.81 -8.67 14.65
CA PRO A 32 19.70 -9.96 15.36
C PRO A 32 18.51 -10.06 16.31
N LYS A 33 17.91 -8.94 16.67
CA LYS A 33 16.69 -8.87 17.51
C LYS A 33 15.40 -8.92 16.67
N PHE A 34 15.50 -8.94 15.35
CA PHE A 34 14.33 -9.01 14.48
C PHE A 34 13.85 -10.46 14.36
N ASN A 35 12.62 -10.72 14.78
CA ASN A 35 11.99 -12.03 14.65
C ASN A 35 11.16 -12.09 13.36
N ARG A 36 11.70 -12.77 12.35
CA ARG A 36 11.09 -12.92 11.02
C ARG A 36 9.79 -13.74 11.04
N GLU A 37 9.69 -14.69 11.94
CA GLU A 37 8.52 -15.59 12.06
C GLU A 37 7.35 -14.90 12.77
N TYR A 38 7.69 -13.95 13.65
CA TYR A 38 6.68 -13.21 14.43
C TYR A 38 6.18 -11.96 13.74
N THR A 39 7.03 -11.28 12.96
CA THR A 39 6.72 -9.96 12.41
C THR A 39 6.30 -10.06 10.95
N LYS A 40 5.03 -9.78 10.66
CA LYS A 40 4.52 -9.61 9.30
C LYS A 40 4.93 -8.25 8.75
N ILE A 41 5.48 -8.22 7.53
CA ILE A 41 5.79 -6.98 6.83
C ILE A 41 4.85 -6.82 5.66
N SER A 42 4.10 -5.72 5.65
CA SER A 42 3.17 -5.35 4.59
C SER A 42 3.63 -4.08 3.87
N VAL A 43 3.45 -4.01 2.56
CA VAL A 43 3.83 -2.86 1.72
C VAL A 43 2.61 -2.18 1.16
N LEU A 44 2.52 -0.86 1.37
CA LEU A 44 1.50 0.02 0.81
C LEU A 44 2.15 0.92 -0.25
N SER A 45 1.66 0.82 -1.50
CA SER A 45 2.11 1.68 -2.60
C SER A 45 1.32 2.99 -2.59
N ASN A 46 1.98 4.10 -2.27
CA ASN A 46 1.35 5.41 -2.14
C ASN A 46 1.60 6.30 -3.37
N ARG A 47 0.70 7.24 -3.65
CA ARG A 47 0.78 8.23 -4.73
C ARG A 47 0.89 7.61 -6.12
N VAL A 48 0.28 6.48 -6.33
CA VAL A 48 0.30 5.77 -7.61
C VAL A 48 -0.75 6.33 -8.57
N THR A 49 -0.49 6.21 -9.86
CA THR A 49 -1.40 6.65 -10.92
C THR A 49 -2.34 5.54 -11.39
N SER A 50 -1.98 4.29 -11.12
CA SER A 50 -2.77 3.11 -11.51
C SER A 50 -2.57 1.94 -10.56
N ALA A 51 -3.49 0.97 -10.60
CA ALA A 51 -3.36 -0.28 -9.86
C ALA A 51 -2.14 -1.10 -10.34
N ALA A 52 -1.87 -1.09 -11.65
CA ALA A 52 -0.71 -1.74 -12.22
C ALA A 52 0.61 -1.13 -11.71
N GLU A 53 0.68 0.21 -11.61
CA GLU A 53 1.84 0.88 -11.05
C GLU A 53 2.03 0.51 -9.58
N GLY A 54 0.95 0.52 -8.78
CA GLY A 54 0.99 0.14 -7.37
C GLY A 54 1.48 -1.29 -7.17
N ARG A 55 1.00 -2.22 -7.98
CA ARG A 55 1.47 -3.60 -7.96
C ARG A 55 2.93 -3.71 -8.39
N GLY A 56 3.33 -2.99 -9.45
CA GLY A 56 4.71 -2.98 -9.94
C GLY A 56 5.72 -2.44 -8.93
N VAL A 57 5.32 -1.47 -8.09
CA VAL A 57 6.13 -0.98 -6.96
C VAL A 57 6.39 -2.10 -5.94
N TYR A 58 5.33 -2.82 -5.55
CA TYR A 58 5.44 -3.96 -4.66
C TYR A 58 6.31 -5.07 -5.26
N ASP A 59 6.05 -5.47 -6.51
CA ASP A 59 6.74 -6.59 -7.17
C ASP A 59 8.26 -6.34 -7.27
N LYS A 60 8.68 -5.10 -7.56
CA LYS A 60 10.08 -4.71 -7.55
C LYS A 60 10.71 -4.87 -6.17
N LEU A 61 10.04 -4.39 -5.12
CA LEU A 61 10.55 -4.49 -3.76
C LEU A 61 10.57 -5.94 -3.28
N ASN A 62 9.52 -6.71 -3.57
CA ASN A 62 9.43 -8.13 -3.22
C ASN A 62 10.53 -8.96 -3.89
N THR A 63 10.85 -8.68 -5.16
CA THR A 63 11.93 -9.36 -5.88
C THR A 63 13.27 -9.16 -5.18
N VAL A 64 13.63 -7.91 -4.85
CA VAL A 64 14.94 -7.65 -4.22
C VAL A 64 14.99 -8.12 -2.76
N VAL A 65 13.88 -8.09 -2.03
CA VAL A 65 13.77 -8.64 -0.68
C VAL A 65 13.96 -10.15 -0.68
N GLY A 66 13.25 -10.87 -1.56
CA GLY A 66 13.40 -12.31 -1.70
C GLY A 66 14.82 -12.70 -2.12
N GLN A 67 15.39 -12.01 -3.11
CA GLN A 67 16.71 -12.33 -3.66
C GLN A 67 17.88 -12.06 -2.70
N PHE A 68 17.84 -10.95 -1.96
CA PHE A 68 19.00 -10.47 -1.19
C PHE A 68 18.82 -10.53 0.32
N LEU A 69 17.60 -10.65 0.82
CA LEU A 69 17.33 -10.66 2.26
C LEU A 69 16.72 -11.99 2.73
N GLU A 70 16.43 -12.90 1.80
CA GLU A 70 15.72 -14.16 2.10
C GLU A 70 14.46 -13.91 2.93
N GLY A 71 13.76 -12.82 2.59
CA GLY A 71 12.63 -12.31 3.32
C GLY A 71 11.33 -12.41 2.53
N GLU A 72 10.23 -12.29 3.24
CA GLU A 72 8.89 -12.24 2.67
C GLU A 72 8.21 -10.93 3.06
N ILE A 73 7.53 -10.32 2.09
CA ILE A 73 6.68 -9.15 2.30
C ILE A 73 5.34 -9.38 1.64
N THR A 74 4.28 -8.75 2.14
CA THR A 74 2.92 -8.85 1.60
C THR A 74 2.46 -7.52 1.02
N TYR A 75 1.53 -7.56 0.07
CA TYR A 75 0.96 -6.36 -0.52
C TYR A 75 -0.28 -5.93 0.26
N ALA A 76 -0.23 -4.79 0.92
CA ALA A 76 -1.36 -4.22 1.68
C ALA A 76 -2.31 -3.38 0.81
N GLY A 77 -1.92 -3.06 -0.44
CA GLY A 77 -2.74 -2.25 -1.32
C GLY A 77 -2.06 -0.97 -1.79
N MET A 78 -2.86 -0.02 -2.24
CA MET A 78 -2.35 1.24 -2.79
C MET A 78 -3.22 2.44 -2.40
N ILE A 79 -2.61 3.62 -2.35
CA ILE A 79 -3.28 4.92 -2.26
C ILE A 79 -3.03 5.66 -3.58
N PRO A 80 -4.07 6.01 -4.34
CA PRO A 80 -3.90 6.72 -5.60
C PRO A 80 -3.50 8.18 -5.37
N ARG A 81 -2.81 8.75 -6.35
CA ARG A 81 -2.59 10.20 -6.42
C ARG A 81 -3.95 10.91 -6.53
N ASP A 82 -4.21 11.85 -5.64
CA ASP A 82 -5.50 12.50 -5.52
C ASP A 82 -5.34 13.95 -5.03
N SER A 83 -5.85 14.88 -5.82
CA SER A 83 -5.83 16.31 -5.47
C SER A 83 -6.66 16.64 -4.21
N ALA A 84 -7.69 15.84 -3.92
CA ALA A 84 -8.46 15.98 -2.69
C ALA A 84 -7.61 15.67 -1.45
N LEU A 85 -6.75 14.64 -1.53
CA LEU A 85 -5.79 14.32 -0.48
C LEU A 85 -4.75 15.44 -0.31
N GLU A 86 -4.19 15.95 -1.42
CA GLU A 86 -3.24 17.07 -1.39
C GLU A 86 -3.84 18.34 -0.76
N LYS A 87 -5.12 18.63 -1.06
CA LYS A 87 -5.86 19.73 -0.45
C LYS A 87 -6.08 19.50 1.05
N ALA A 88 -6.49 18.30 1.44
CA ALA A 88 -6.73 17.93 2.83
C ALA A 88 -5.46 18.07 3.68
N ILE A 89 -4.30 17.64 3.14
CA ILE A 89 -2.99 17.80 3.79
C ILE A 89 -2.66 19.27 4.03
N ARG A 90 -2.84 20.14 3.00
CA ARG A 90 -2.62 21.61 3.15
C ARG A 90 -3.54 22.24 4.19
N MET A 91 -4.74 21.72 4.34
CA MET A 91 -5.72 22.17 5.33
C MET A 91 -5.52 21.53 6.71
N GLN A 92 -4.56 20.62 6.86
CA GLN A 92 -4.31 19.85 8.09
C GLN A 92 -5.55 19.11 8.59
N LYS A 93 -6.36 18.58 7.65
CA LYS A 93 -7.57 17.82 7.94
C LYS A 93 -7.49 16.44 7.31
N PRO A 94 -7.96 15.38 7.97
CA PRO A 94 -8.02 14.05 7.37
C PRO A 94 -8.90 14.06 6.10
N VAL A 95 -8.41 13.44 5.03
CA VAL A 95 -9.17 13.36 3.77
C VAL A 95 -10.48 12.60 3.92
N SER A 96 -10.54 11.63 4.82
CA SER A 96 -11.76 10.88 5.15
C SER A 96 -12.88 11.77 5.71
N LEU A 97 -12.53 12.88 6.36
CA LEU A 97 -13.49 13.87 6.86
C LEU A 97 -13.73 15.00 5.86
N GLN A 98 -12.67 15.45 5.17
CA GLN A 98 -12.75 16.59 4.25
C GLN A 98 -13.40 16.22 2.91
N ALA A 99 -13.13 15.03 2.38
CA ALA A 99 -13.60 14.54 1.10
C ALA A 99 -13.84 13.02 1.13
N PRO A 100 -14.84 12.53 1.88
CA PRO A 100 -15.02 11.09 2.14
C PRO A 100 -15.29 10.27 0.87
N LEU A 101 -15.80 10.89 -0.19
CA LEU A 101 -16.07 10.24 -1.48
C LEU A 101 -14.87 10.28 -2.45
N SER A 102 -13.77 10.89 -2.05
CA SER A 102 -12.56 10.95 -2.89
C SER A 102 -11.91 9.58 -3.08
N LYS A 103 -11.11 9.45 -4.14
CA LYS A 103 -10.42 8.19 -4.46
C LYS A 103 -9.49 7.75 -3.33
N SER A 104 -8.76 8.69 -2.76
CA SER A 104 -7.84 8.42 -1.65
C SER A 104 -8.57 8.05 -0.37
N ALA A 105 -9.69 8.72 -0.02
CA ALA A 105 -10.47 8.37 1.16
C ALA A 105 -10.99 6.92 1.09
N ARG A 106 -11.57 6.55 -0.05
CA ARG A 106 -12.02 5.17 -0.28
C ARG A 106 -10.89 4.16 -0.28
N ALA A 107 -9.73 4.52 -0.83
CA ALA A 107 -8.56 3.65 -0.79
C ALA A 107 -8.05 3.42 0.64
N PHE A 108 -8.06 4.45 1.49
CA PHE A 108 -7.74 4.31 2.92
C PHE A 108 -8.72 3.39 3.64
N GLU A 109 -10.02 3.46 3.35
CA GLU A 109 -11.02 2.55 3.93
C GLU A 109 -10.73 1.10 3.55
N VAL A 110 -10.40 0.83 2.29
CA VAL A 110 -10.07 -0.52 1.80
C VAL A 110 -8.81 -1.05 2.49
N VAL A 111 -7.74 -0.25 2.54
CA VAL A 111 -6.48 -0.64 3.20
C VAL A 111 -6.70 -0.87 4.70
N ALA A 112 -7.47 -0.02 5.37
CA ALA A 112 -7.79 -0.18 6.78
C ALA A 112 -8.57 -1.48 7.04
N ALA A 113 -9.55 -1.79 6.20
CA ALA A 113 -10.31 -3.04 6.29
C ALA A 113 -9.41 -4.27 6.10
N GLU A 114 -8.46 -4.24 5.15
CA GLU A 114 -7.50 -5.32 4.91
C GLU A 114 -6.58 -5.53 6.12
N LEU A 115 -6.07 -4.44 6.70
CA LEU A 115 -5.21 -4.51 7.89
C LEU A 115 -5.93 -5.02 9.14
N LEU A 116 -7.21 -4.67 9.31
CA LEU A 116 -8.01 -5.10 10.46
C LEU A 116 -8.48 -6.56 10.36
N GLN A 117 -8.61 -7.10 9.15
CA GLN A 117 -9.11 -8.45 8.91
C GLN A 117 -8.03 -9.52 8.79
N GLY A 118 -6.79 -9.19 9.08
CA GLY A 118 -5.56 -9.96 8.82
C GLY A 118 -5.49 -11.43 9.24
N GLU A 119 -6.57 -12.04 9.73
CA GLU A 119 -6.65 -13.47 10.07
C GLU A 119 -7.84 -14.24 9.45
N SER A 120 -8.75 -13.60 8.72
CA SER A 120 -10.00 -14.28 8.30
C SER A 120 -10.43 -14.07 6.84
N SER A 121 -9.56 -13.62 5.93
CA SER A 121 -10.02 -13.05 4.68
C SER A 121 -9.67 -13.74 3.36
N ASP A 122 -9.65 -15.05 3.28
CA ASP A 122 -9.66 -15.70 1.95
C ASP A 122 -10.99 -15.46 1.17
N ALA A 123 -12.08 -15.18 1.88
CA ALA A 123 -13.39 -14.86 1.29
C ALA A 123 -13.50 -13.40 0.79
N TYR A 124 -12.77 -12.43 1.39
CA TYR A 124 -12.85 -11.01 1.00
C TYR A 124 -11.93 -10.65 -0.16
N ARG A 125 -10.85 -11.39 -0.38
CA ARG A 125 -9.92 -11.21 -1.51
C ARG A 125 -10.61 -11.32 -2.86
N SER A 126 -11.63 -12.12 -3.00
CA SER A 126 -12.33 -12.35 -4.27
C SER A 126 -13.41 -11.31 -4.58
N PHE A 127 -13.95 -10.60 -3.57
CA PHE A 127 -15.14 -9.77 -3.76
C PHE A 127 -14.91 -8.25 -3.72
N GLY A 128 -13.91 -7.75 -3.00
CA GLY A 128 -13.81 -6.31 -2.68
C GLY A 128 -12.94 -5.49 -3.62
N LEU A 129 -11.71 -5.91 -3.85
CA LEU A 129 -10.69 -5.08 -4.50
C LEU A 129 -10.88 -4.94 -6.01
N SER A 130 -11.18 -6.02 -6.72
CA SER A 130 -11.35 -5.97 -8.18
C SER A 130 -12.57 -5.15 -8.60
N ARG A 131 -13.64 -5.16 -7.81
CA ARG A 131 -14.88 -4.42 -8.10
C ARG A 131 -14.78 -2.92 -7.78
N LEU A 132 -14.10 -2.57 -6.71
CA LEU A 132 -13.86 -1.15 -6.36
C LEU A 132 -12.94 -0.48 -7.38
N PHE A 133 -11.89 -1.18 -7.83
CA PHE A 133 -10.95 -0.61 -8.80
C PHE A 133 -11.48 -0.65 -10.25
N SER A 134 -12.26 -1.65 -10.64
CA SER A 134 -12.87 -1.69 -11.99
C SER A 134 -13.91 -0.58 -12.21
N GLY A 135 -14.64 -0.19 -11.18
CA GLY A 135 -15.58 0.95 -11.24
C GLY A 135 -14.90 2.31 -11.43
N PHE A 136 -13.68 2.49 -10.91
CA PHE A 136 -12.93 3.75 -11.04
C PHE A 136 -12.34 3.98 -12.43
N TRP A 137 -12.06 2.91 -13.18
CA TRP A 137 -11.43 3.02 -14.52
C TRP A 137 -12.45 3.14 -15.66
N LYS A 138 -13.67 2.65 -15.47
CA LYS A 138 -14.71 2.75 -16.50
C LYS A 138 -15.15 4.18 -16.78
N GLN A 139 -15.10 5.06 -15.77
CA GLN A 139 -15.55 6.45 -15.88
C GLN A 139 -14.58 7.38 -16.63
N LYS A 140 -13.33 6.93 -16.92
CA LYS A 140 -12.34 7.76 -17.63
C LYS A 140 -12.34 7.57 -19.15
N ASN A 141 -12.97 6.51 -19.66
CA ASN A 141 -12.99 6.20 -21.09
C ASN A 141 -14.29 6.62 -21.82
N GLU A 142 -15.27 7.15 -21.11
CA GLU A 142 -16.53 7.60 -21.73
C GLU A 142 -16.61 9.12 -21.94
N GLY A 143 -15.53 9.85 -21.81
CA GLY A 143 -15.47 11.31 -21.89
C GLY A 143 -14.63 11.88 -23.02
N VAL A 144 -14.40 11.12 -24.10
CA VAL A 144 -13.75 11.63 -25.33
C VAL A 144 -14.52 11.11 -26.54
N GLU A 145 -15.58 11.80 -26.88
CA GLU A 145 -16.10 11.99 -28.24
C GLU A 145 -16.47 13.47 -28.41
#